data_b53ee0948701c7ef8efed4e4f2fedecb
#
_entry.id   b53ee0948701c7ef8efed4e4f2fedecb
#
_cell.length_a   1.000
_cell.length_b   1.000
_cell.length_c   1.000
_cell.angle_alpha   90.00
_cell.angle_beta   90.00
_cell.angle_gamma   90.00
#
_symmetry.space_group_name_H-M   'P 1'
#
loop_
_entity.id
_entity.type
_entity.pdbx_description
1 polymer ?
#
loop_
_entity_poly.entity_id
_entity_poly.type
_entity_poly.pdbx_seq_one_letter_code
_entity_poly.pdbx_strand_id
1 'polypeptide(L)'
;MLENSYQKDLIEAGCDEAGRGCLAGSVFAAAVILPPDFYHPLLNDSKQMTERQRNILREVIEREAVAWSVAEVTAARIDEINILKASIEGMNIAASDLKVAPAFLAIDGNRFISHCGLPFQCIVKGDGKYANIAAASVLAKTHRDEYMMRIAEEYPMYGWAKNKGYPTREHRIAVREYGLSPYHRKTFNVSPEQLQLF
;
A
#
# COMPACT_ATOMS: atom_id res chain seq x y z
N MET A 1 -17.47 -11.67 -7.35
CA MET A 1 -16.22 -12.41 -7.60
C MET A 1 -15.31 -11.48 -8.36
N LEU A 2 -14.02 -11.40 -8.00
CA LEU A 2 -13.05 -10.60 -8.73
C LEU A 2 -12.77 -11.21 -10.11
N GLU A 3 -12.55 -10.37 -11.13
CA GLU A 3 -11.94 -10.81 -12.37
C GLU A 3 -10.43 -10.99 -12.15
N ASN A 4 -9.80 -11.97 -12.84
CA ASN A 4 -8.38 -12.27 -12.59
C ASN A 4 -7.48 -11.10 -13.04
N SER A 5 -7.75 -10.53 -14.22
CA SER A 5 -6.98 -9.43 -14.80
C SER A 5 -7.88 -8.49 -15.62
N TYR A 6 -7.44 -7.27 -15.82
CA TYR A 6 -8.06 -6.30 -16.71
C TYR A 6 -7.74 -6.63 -18.18
N GLN A 7 -6.48 -7.00 -18.47
CA GLN A 7 -6.02 -7.46 -19.80
C GLN A 7 -5.81 -8.97 -19.78
N LYS A 8 -6.70 -9.72 -20.47
CA LYS A 8 -6.69 -11.20 -20.43
C LYS A 8 -5.58 -11.83 -21.27
N ASP A 9 -5.10 -11.13 -22.30
CA ASP A 9 -4.15 -11.65 -23.28
C ASP A 9 -2.69 -11.18 -23.04
N LEU A 10 -2.46 -10.45 -21.95
CA LEU A 10 -1.14 -9.90 -21.62
C LEU A 10 -0.70 -10.37 -20.24
N ILE A 11 0.62 -10.43 -20.03
CA ILE A 11 1.18 -10.55 -18.68
C ILE A 11 0.93 -9.23 -17.97
N GLU A 12 -0.10 -9.19 -17.14
CA GLU A 12 -0.52 -8.01 -16.40
C GLU A 12 -0.04 -8.05 -14.96
N ALA A 13 0.53 -6.95 -14.49
CA ALA A 13 0.74 -6.74 -13.05
C ALA A 13 -0.33 -5.78 -12.50
N GLY A 14 -0.97 -6.18 -11.40
CA GLY A 14 -1.80 -5.29 -10.59
C GLY A 14 -0.94 -4.54 -9.60
N CYS A 15 -1.19 -3.22 -9.42
CA CYS A 15 -0.44 -2.36 -8.49
C CYS A 15 -1.39 -1.62 -7.55
N ASP A 16 -1.00 -1.54 -6.28
CA ASP A 16 -1.70 -0.76 -5.24
C ASP A 16 -0.72 -0.26 -4.18
N GLU A 17 -1.15 0.69 -3.33
CA GLU A 17 -0.35 1.23 -2.25
C GLU A 17 -1.09 1.25 -0.91
N ALA A 18 -0.34 1.25 0.19
CA ALA A 18 -0.84 1.36 1.56
C ALA A 18 -0.13 2.46 2.35
N GLY A 19 -0.91 3.20 3.16
CA GLY A 19 -0.35 4.18 4.08
C GLY A 19 -0.37 5.63 3.60
N ARG A 20 -1.11 6.00 2.57
CA ARG A 20 -1.18 7.40 2.08
C ARG A 20 -1.63 8.39 3.13
N GLY A 21 -2.71 8.10 3.85
CA GLY A 21 -3.32 9.00 4.84
C GLY A 21 -2.68 8.99 6.23
N CYS A 22 -1.54 8.34 6.41
CA CYS A 22 -0.88 8.22 7.71
C CYS A 22 -0.01 9.44 8.03
N LEU A 23 0.04 9.85 9.31
CA LEU A 23 0.93 10.91 9.80
C LEU A 23 2.37 10.44 9.95
N ALA A 24 2.57 9.13 10.12
CA ALA A 24 3.88 8.52 10.33
C ALA A 24 4.06 7.23 9.53
N GLY A 25 5.31 6.92 9.28
CA GLY A 25 5.77 5.74 8.55
C GLY A 25 5.73 5.91 7.04
N SER A 26 6.44 5.01 6.38
CA SER A 26 6.58 4.95 4.93
C SER A 26 5.26 4.63 4.23
N VAL A 27 5.15 4.97 2.96
CA VAL A 27 4.16 4.38 2.05
C VAL A 27 4.76 3.12 1.44
N PHE A 28 3.96 2.06 1.36
CA PHE A 28 4.33 0.80 0.73
C PHE A 28 3.50 0.62 -0.52
N ALA A 29 4.13 0.24 -1.60
CA ALA A 29 3.46 -0.12 -2.84
C ALA A 29 3.83 -1.54 -3.23
N ALA A 30 2.92 -2.25 -3.88
CA ALA A 30 3.17 -3.59 -4.37
C ALA A 30 2.75 -3.74 -5.82
N ALA A 31 3.40 -4.67 -6.51
CA ALA A 31 3.04 -5.16 -7.83
C ALA A 31 2.93 -6.68 -7.78
N VAL A 32 1.86 -7.24 -8.36
CA VAL A 32 1.61 -8.69 -8.35
C VAL A 32 1.12 -9.16 -9.71
N ILE A 33 1.68 -10.27 -10.17
CA ILE A 33 1.22 -11.06 -11.32
C ILE A 33 0.72 -12.39 -10.78
N LEU A 34 -0.57 -12.64 -10.82
CA LEU A 34 -1.16 -13.93 -10.44
C LEU A 34 -1.24 -14.88 -11.63
N PRO A 35 -1.28 -16.22 -11.40
CA PRO A 35 -1.66 -17.18 -12.43
C PRO A 35 -3.04 -16.85 -13.01
N PRO A 36 -3.29 -17.12 -14.30
CA PRO A 36 -4.56 -16.79 -14.96
C PRO A 36 -5.80 -17.47 -14.34
N ASP A 37 -5.60 -18.59 -13.67
CA ASP A 37 -6.61 -19.41 -13.00
C ASP A 37 -6.61 -19.24 -11.48
N PHE A 38 -5.87 -18.27 -10.96
CA PHE A 38 -5.79 -18.04 -9.52
C PHE A 38 -7.17 -17.73 -8.94
N TYR A 39 -7.52 -18.47 -7.91
CA TYR A 39 -8.73 -18.23 -7.13
C TYR A 39 -8.49 -18.49 -5.64
N HIS A 40 -8.89 -17.56 -4.82
CA HIS A 40 -8.93 -17.75 -3.37
C HIS A 40 -10.20 -17.12 -2.79
N PRO A 41 -10.99 -17.84 -1.98
CA PRO A 41 -12.31 -17.38 -1.51
C PRO A 41 -12.25 -16.17 -0.58
N LEU A 42 -11.11 -15.92 0.06
CA LEU A 42 -10.89 -14.75 0.93
C LEU A 42 -10.42 -13.51 0.17
N LEU A 43 -9.93 -13.64 -1.08
CA LEU A 43 -9.38 -12.49 -1.81
C LEU A 43 -10.49 -11.50 -2.18
N ASN A 44 -10.38 -10.30 -1.65
CA ASN A 44 -11.30 -9.18 -1.83
C ASN A 44 -10.55 -7.86 -1.55
N ASP A 45 -11.24 -6.71 -1.62
CA ASP A 45 -10.74 -5.44 -1.12
C ASP A 45 -10.14 -5.59 0.29
N SER A 46 -8.86 -5.26 0.43
CA SER A 46 -8.10 -5.48 1.67
C SER A 46 -8.69 -4.76 2.89
N LYS A 47 -9.48 -3.70 2.67
CA LYS A 47 -10.16 -2.92 3.71
C LYS A 47 -11.39 -3.65 4.27
N GLN A 48 -11.96 -4.61 3.51
CA GLN A 48 -13.08 -5.44 3.93
C GLN A 48 -12.63 -6.72 4.64
N MET A 49 -11.32 -7.02 4.63
CA MET A 49 -10.75 -8.19 5.26
C MET A 49 -10.27 -7.90 6.68
N THR A 50 -10.39 -8.90 7.56
CA THR A 50 -9.73 -8.89 8.87
C THR A 50 -8.21 -8.99 8.71
N GLU A 51 -7.44 -8.54 9.71
CA GLU A 51 -5.97 -8.69 9.72
C GLU A 51 -5.54 -10.16 9.56
N ARG A 52 -6.23 -11.08 10.24
CA ARG A 52 -5.97 -12.52 10.12
C ARG A 52 -6.15 -13.03 8.69
N GLN A 53 -7.22 -12.62 8.00
CA GLN A 53 -7.46 -13.01 6.61
C GLN A 53 -6.38 -12.44 5.68
N ARG A 54 -5.96 -11.18 5.87
CA ARG A 54 -4.88 -10.60 5.09
C ARG A 54 -3.56 -11.33 5.28
N ASN A 55 -3.21 -11.73 6.51
CA ASN A 55 -1.98 -12.46 6.78
C ASN A 55 -1.98 -13.86 6.15
N ILE A 56 -3.11 -14.58 6.18
CA ILE A 56 -3.26 -15.85 5.46
C ILE A 56 -3.07 -15.64 3.95
N LEU A 57 -3.71 -14.61 3.39
CA LEU A 57 -3.61 -14.32 1.96
C LEU A 57 -2.21 -13.89 1.54
N ARG A 58 -1.49 -13.14 2.38
CA ARG A 58 -0.09 -12.78 2.12
C ARG A 58 0.74 -14.03 1.83
N GLU A 59 0.69 -15.03 2.71
CA GLU A 59 1.45 -16.28 2.54
C GLU A 59 1.06 -17.02 1.25
N VAL A 60 -0.23 -17.04 0.92
CA VAL A 60 -0.73 -17.64 -0.31
C VAL A 60 -0.24 -16.89 -1.54
N ILE A 61 -0.37 -15.56 -1.57
CA ILE A 61 0.05 -14.73 -2.69
C ILE A 61 1.56 -14.82 -2.91
N GLU A 62 2.37 -14.70 -1.84
CA GLU A 62 3.83 -14.80 -1.91
C GLU A 62 4.31 -16.15 -2.44
N ARG A 63 3.56 -17.23 -2.17
CA ARG A 63 3.86 -18.59 -2.63
C ARG A 63 3.39 -18.86 -4.05
N GLU A 64 2.20 -18.39 -4.43
CA GLU A 64 1.48 -18.82 -5.64
C GLU A 64 1.53 -17.80 -6.78
N ALA A 65 1.87 -16.53 -6.51
CA ALA A 65 2.02 -15.54 -7.56
C ALA A 65 3.16 -15.91 -8.54
N VAL A 66 2.95 -15.65 -9.82
CA VAL A 66 3.97 -15.78 -10.86
C VAL A 66 5.16 -14.85 -10.55
N ALA A 67 4.86 -13.63 -10.11
CA ALA A 67 5.83 -12.69 -9.57
C ALA A 67 5.13 -11.69 -8.65
N TRP A 68 5.86 -11.23 -7.64
CA TRP A 68 5.43 -10.12 -6.79
C TRP A 68 6.64 -9.32 -6.30
N SER A 69 6.39 -8.07 -5.98
CA SER A 69 7.37 -7.18 -5.38
C SER A 69 6.68 -6.15 -4.49
N VAL A 70 7.39 -5.69 -3.46
CA VAL A 70 6.94 -4.63 -2.55
C VAL A 70 8.04 -3.59 -2.42
N ALA A 71 7.69 -2.34 -2.61
CA ALA A 71 8.58 -1.19 -2.48
C ALA A 71 8.18 -0.31 -1.29
N GLU A 72 9.18 0.20 -0.58
CA GLU A 72 9.03 1.15 0.50
C GLU A 72 9.49 2.54 0.03
N VAL A 73 8.66 3.57 0.25
CA VAL A 73 9.06 4.97 0.08
C VAL A 73 8.98 5.68 1.44
N THR A 74 10.10 6.15 1.93
CA THR A 74 10.27 6.64 3.30
C THR A 74 9.48 7.94 3.59
N ALA A 75 9.24 8.21 4.88
CA ALA A 75 8.60 9.45 5.32
C ALA A 75 9.40 10.70 4.85
N ALA A 76 10.72 10.65 4.89
CA ALA A 76 11.57 11.73 4.38
C ALA A 76 11.36 11.97 2.88
N ARG A 77 11.32 10.89 2.08
CA ARG A 77 11.06 11.01 0.64
C ARG A 77 9.64 11.54 0.35
N ILE A 78 8.65 11.15 1.15
CA ILE A 78 7.28 11.68 1.04
C ILE A 78 7.28 13.21 1.28
N ASP A 79 8.05 13.71 2.26
CA ASP A 79 8.16 15.14 2.54
C ASP A 79 8.84 15.92 1.40
N GLU A 80 9.76 15.30 0.67
CA GLU A 80 10.44 15.92 -0.47
C GLU A 80 9.53 16.06 -1.70
N ILE A 81 8.79 14.99 -2.06
CA ILE A 81 8.10 14.90 -3.36
C ILE A 81 6.57 14.93 -3.26
N ASN A 82 6.01 14.92 -2.09
CA ASN A 82 4.62 14.71 -1.68
C ASN A 82 4.12 13.27 -1.82
N ILE A 83 2.99 12.97 -1.13
CA ILE A 83 2.46 11.59 -1.05
C ILE A 83 1.96 11.04 -2.39
N LEU A 84 1.43 11.88 -3.29
CA LEU A 84 0.98 11.40 -4.60
C LEU A 84 2.15 10.90 -5.43
N LYS A 85 3.22 11.69 -5.52
CA LYS A 85 4.43 11.30 -6.25
C LYS A 85 5.12 10.11 -5.60
N ALA A 86 5.15 10.06 -4.26
CA ALA A 86 5.71 8.92 -3.52
C ALA A 86 4.95 7.61 -3.77
N SER A 87 3.61 7.64 -3.83
CA SER A 87 2.81 6.46 -4.19
C SER A 87 3.11 5.99 -5.62
N ILE A 88 3.18 6.93 -6.58
CA ILE A 88 3.53 6.63 -7.98
C ILE A 88 4.95 6.07 -8.08
N GLU A 89 5.93 6.68 -7.40
CA GLU A 89 7.31 6.21 -7.34
C GLU A 89 7.38 4.78 -6.79
N GLY A 90 6.71 4.51 -5.67
CA GLY A 90 6.65 3.17 -5.07
C GLY A 90 6.06 2.12 -6.01
N MET A 91 4.95 2.42 -6.69
CA MET A 91 4.35 1.48 -7.65
C MET A 91 5.27 1.24 -8.87
N ASN A 92 5.98 2.27 -9.36
CA ASN A 92 6.96 2.08 -10.44
C ASN A 92 8.13 1.21 -10.00
N ILE A 93 8.69 1.42 -8.78
CA ILE A 93 9.74 0.58 -8.22
C ILE A 93 9.26 -0.86 -8.11
N ALA A 94 8.09 -1.08 -7.48
CA ALA A 94 7.54 -2.42 -7.33
C ALA A 94 7.33 -3.11 -8.69
N ALA A 95 6.79 -2.41 -9.70
CA ALA A 95 6.61 -2.97 -11.04
C ALA A 95 7.94 -3.31 -11.72
N SER A 96 8.97 -2.47 -11.52
CA SER A 96 10.30 -2.69 -12.10
C SER A 96 11.08 -3.83 -11.44
N ASP A 97 10.83 -4.09 -10.15
CA ASP A 97 11.51 -5.13 -9.36
C ASP A 97 10.87 -6.52 -9.51
N LEU A 98 9.80 -6.65 -10.31
CA LEU A 98 9.21 -7.95 -10.60
C LEU A 98 10.19 -8.86 -11.32
N LYS A 99 10.31 -10.11 -10.86
CA LYS A 99 11.17 -11.13 -11.48
C LYS A 99 10.69 -11.55 -12.90
N VAL A 100 9.41 -11.36 -13.18
CA VAL A 100 8.79 -11.55 -14.49
C VAL A 100 8.33 -10.18 -14.97
N ALA A 101 8.82 -9.74 -16.14
CA ALA A 101 8.48 -8.45 -16.70
C ALA A 101 7.01 -8.43 -17.17
N PRO A 102 6.18 -7.51 -16.65
CA PRO A 102 4.82 -7.35 -17.15
C PRO A 102 4.81 -6.66 -18.52
N ALA A 103 3.78 -6.93 -19.31
CA ALA A 103 3.48 -6.23 -20.55
C ALA A 103 2.44 -5.09 -20.36
N PHE A 104 1.76 -5.09 -19.21
CA PHE A 104 0.72 -4.12 -18.88
C PHE A 104 0.63 -3.94 -17.36
N LEU A 105 0.26 -2.71 -16.92
CA LEU A 105 0.01 -2.39 -15.51
C LEU A 105 -1.45 -2.01 -15.27
N ALA A 106 -2.12 -2.72 -14.36
CA ALA A 106 -3.43 -2.38 -13.83
C ALA A 106 -3.24 -1.69 -12.46
N ILE A 107 -3.53 -0.39 -12.39
CA ILE A 107 -3.22 0.47 -11.25
C ILE A 107 -4.48 0.76 -10.44
N ASP A 108 -4.48 0.56 -9.11
CA ASP A 108 -5.55 1.10 -8.28
C ASP A 108 -5.54 2.63 -8.27
N GLY A 109 -6.72 3.23 -8.35
CA GLY A 109 -6.87 4.68 -8.28
C GLY A 109 -7.10 5.35 -9.63
N ASN A 110 -6.78 6.65 -9.71
CA ASN A 110 -7.10 7.50 -10.87
C ASN A 110 -5.91 8.31 -11.41
N ARG A 111 -4.71 8.12 -10.86
CA ARG A 111 -3.50 8.86 -11.26
C ARG A 111 -2.28 7.97 -11.20
N PHE A 112 -1.59 7.85 -12.32
CA PHE A 112 -0.32 7.16 -12.45
C PHE A 112 0.48 7.76 -13.60
N ILE A 113 1.79 7.61 -13.55
CA ILE A 113 2.74 7.94 -14.62
C ILE A 113 3.71 6.77 -14.68
N SER A 114 3.78 6.08 -15.80
CA SER A 114 4.72 4.99 -15.99
C SER A 114 6.11 5.55 -16.28
N HIS A 115 7.09 5.21 -15.45
CA HIS A 115 8.49 5.60 -15.66
C HIS A 115 9.23 4.60 -16.56
N CYS A 116 8.74 3.37 -16.69
CA CYS A 116 9.31 2.34 -17.55
C CYS A 116 8.69 2.28 -18.96
N GLY A 117 7.76 3.21 -19.26
CA GLY A 117 7.09 3.27 -20.57
C GLY A 117 6.06 2.16 -20.83
N LEU A 118 5.77 1.30 -19.84
CA LEU A 118 4.74 0.28 -19.97
C LEU A 118 3.35 0.89 -20.14
N PRO A 119 2.50 0.30 -20.98
CA PRO A 119 1.09 0.67 -21.05
C PRO A 119 0.41 0.35 -19.72
N PHE A 120 -0.52 1.20 -19.31
CA PHE A 120 -1.24 1.05 -18.06
C PHE A 120 -2.69 1.53 -18.13
N GLN A 121 -3.50 1.08 -17.17
CA GLN A 121 -4.83 1.60 -16.91
C GLN A 121 -5.02 1.90 -15.43
N CYS A 122 -5.44 3.12 -15.11
CA CYS A 122 -5.90 3.45 -13.76
C CYS A 122 -7.35 2.98 -13.57
N ILE A 123 -7.62 2.27 -12.49
CA ILE A 123 -8.92 1.65 -12.22
C ILE A 123 -9.36 2.05 -10.82
N VAL A 124 -10.35 2.93 -10.74
CA VAL A 124 -10.90 3.35 -9.45
C VAL A 124 -11.55 2.17 -8.73
N LYS A 125 -11.12 1.91 -7.49
CA LYS A 125 -11.51 0.75 -6.67
C LYS A 125 -11.19 -0.56 -7.40
N GLY A 126 -10.01 -0.63 -8.01
CA GLY A 126 -9.53 -1.79 -8.73
C GLY A 126 -9.32 -3.00 -7.84
N ASP A 127 -8.94 -2.77 -6.57
CA ASP A 127 -8.82 -3.77 -5.50
C ASP A 127 -10.11 -4.56 -5.22
N GLY A 128 -11.27 -3.97 -5.50
CA GLY A 128 -12.58 -4.64 -5.44
C GLY A 128 -13.04 -5.24 -6.78
N LYS A 129 -12.25 -5.19 -7.86
CA LYS A 129 -12.64 -5.62 -9.21
C LYS A 129 -11.72 -6.68 -9.79
N TYR A 130 -10.39 -6.54 -9.60
CA TYR A 130 -9.37 -7.38 -10.23
C TYR A 130 -8.45 -8.02 -9.21
N ALA A 131 -8.23 -9.34 -9.36
CA ALA A 131 -7.47 -10.14 -8.42
C ALA A 131 -6.00 -9.70 -8.31
N ASN A 132 -5.34 -9.34 -9.43
CA ASN A 132 -3.97 -8.82 -9.41
C ASN A 132 -3.85 -7.58 -8.52
N ILE A 133 -4.79 -6.62 -8.63
CA ILE A 133 -4.80 -5.39 -7.83
C ILE A 133 -5.13 -5.71 -6.36
N ALA A 134 -6.13 -6.58 -6.11
CA ALA A 134 -6.48 -7.00 -4.76
C ALA A 134 -5.29 -7.68 -4.04
N ALA A 135 -4.55 -8.52 -4.74
CA ALA A 135 -3.35 -9.17 -4.22
C ALA A 135 -2.25 -8.13 -3.91
N ALA A 136 -2.02 -7.15 -4.78
CA ALA A 136 -1.10 -6.04 -4.53
C ALA A 136 -1.53 -5.24 -3.29
N SER A 137 -2.82 -4.94 -3.13
CA SER A 137 -3.38 -4.28 -1.95
C SER A 137 -3.08 -5.04 -0.66
N VAL A 138 -3.26 -6.37 -0.66
CA VAL A 138 -2.94 -7.24 0.49
C VAL A 138 -1.46 -7.18 0.82
N LEU A 139 -0.56 -7.31 -0.17
CA LEU A 139 0.89 -7.27 0.07
C LEU A 139 1.33 -5.89 0.57
N ALA A 140 0.94 -4.81 -0.09
CA ALA A 140 1.28 -3.45 0.36
C ALA A 140 0.82 -3.20 1.80
N LYS A 141 -0.40 -3.63 2.16
CA LYS A 141 -0.97 -3.44 3.50
C LYS A 141 -0.26 -4.28 4.55
N THR A 142 -0.02 -5.56 4.30
CA THR A 142 0.55 -6.47 5.29
C THR A 142 2.03 -6.18 5.55
N HIS A 143 2.83 -5.91 4.52
CA HIS A 143 4.22 -5.49 4.67
C HIS A 143 4.33 -4.15 5.40
N ARG A 144 3.43 -3.20 5.11
CA ARG A 144 3.39 -1.95 5.85
C ARG A 144 3.01 -2.14 7.31
N ASP A 145 2.02 -2.96 7.60
CA ASP A 145 1.60 -3.22 9.00
C ASP A 145 2.73 -3.86 9.81
N GLU A 146 3.50 -4.78 9.23
CA GLU A 146 4.70 -5.37 9.83
C GLU A 146 5.78 -4.30 10.10
N TYR A 147 6.07 -3.44 9.12
CA TYR A 147 6.96 -2.29 9.30
C TYR A 147 6.50 -1.39 10.46
N MET A 148 5.20 -1.08 10.54
CA MET A 148 4.66 -0.24 11.62
C MET A 148 4.74 -0.90 12.99
N MET A 149 4.64 -2.24 13.08
CA MET A 149 4.88 -2.97 14.33
C MET A 149 6.32 -2.83 14.78
N ARG A 150 7.29 -2.99 13.87
CA ARG A 150 8.72 -2.85 14.16
C ARG A 150 9.07 -1.45 14.69
N ILE A 151 8.65 -0.38 14.02
CA ILE A 151 8.96 0.98 14.49
C ILE A 151 8.16 1.39 15.73
N ALA A 152 7.05 0.71 16.05
CA ALA A 152 6.31 0.91 17.28
C ALA A 152 7.09 0.44 18.52
N GLU A 153 8.02 -0.52 18.39
CA GLU A 153 8.91 -0.95 19.46
C GLU A 153 9.92 0.14 19.82
N GLU A 154 10.40 0.90 18.83
CA GLU A 154 11.33 2.02 19.03
C GLU A 154 10.62 3.26 19.63
N TYR A 155 9.36 3.47 19.27
CA TYR A 155 8.56 4.65 19.65
C TYR A 155 7.18 4.25 20.20
N PRO A 156 7.09 3.56 21.33
CA PRO A 156 5.82 3.00 21.84
C PRO A 156 4.79 4.07 22.23
N MET A 157 5.24 5.32 22.52
CA MET A 157 4.38 6.42 22.94
C MET A 157 3.35 6.85 21.88
N TYR A 158 3.59 6.58 20.60
CA TYR A 158 2.66 6.99 19.52
C TYR A 158 1.55 5.96 19.24
N GLY A 159 1.60 4.77 19.87
CA GLY A 159 0.59 3.73 19.72
C GLY A 159 0.53 3.12 18.31
N TRP A 160 1.62 3.14 17.55
CA TRP A 160 1.66 2.68 16.15
C TRP A 160 1.38 1.19 15.98
N ALA A 161 1.63 0.38 17.00
CA ALA A 161 1.22 -1.02 17.00
C ALA A 161 -0.28 -1.20 16.72
N LYS A 162 -1.11 -0.26 17.22
CA LYS A 162 -2.57 -0.26 17.03
C LYS A 162 -3.00 0.62 15.87
N ASN A 163 -2.59 1.90 15.87
CA ASN A 163 -3.10 2.88 14.91
C ASN A 163 -2.36 2.86 13.55
N LYS A 164 -1.28 2.08 13.41
CA LYS A 164 -0.49 1.93 12.17
C LYS A 164 -0.09 3.29 11.52
N GLY A 165 0.10 4.33 12.35
CA GLY A 165 0.47 5.67 11.92
C GLY A 165 -0.70 6.54 11.44
N TYR A 166 -1.93 6.05 11.46
CA TYR A 166 -3.10 6.83 11.09
C TYR A 166 -3.38 7.98 12.09
N PRO A 167 -4.06 9.07 11.64
CA PRO A 167 -4.29 10.27 12.43
C PRO A 167 -5.40 10.09 13.49
N THR A 168 -5.30 9.06 14.34
CA THR A 168 -6.22 8.87 15.45
C THR A 168 -6.05 9.99 16.49
N ARG A 169 -7.06 10.16 17.36
CA ARG A 169 -7.01 11.13 18.44
C ARG A 169 -5.81 10.89 19.35
N GLU A 170 -5.57 9.64 19.72
CA GLU A 170 -4.44 9.22 20.56
C GLU A 170 -3.10 9.54 19.91
N HIS A 171 -2.95 9.28 18.61
CA HIS A 171 -1.72 9.59 17.88
C HIS A 171 -1.44 11.11 17.86
N ARG A 172 -2.47 11.92 17.63
CA ARG A 172 -2.33 13.39 17.64
C ARG A 172 -2.00 13.94 19.03
N ILE A 173 -2.56 13.35 20.11
CA ILE A 173 -2.20 13.70 21.49
C ILE A 173 -0.74 13.36 21.74
N ALA A 174 -0.30 12.17 21.38
CA ALA A 174 1.09 11.74 21.55
C ALA A 174 2.08 12.66 20.80
N VAL A 175 1.73 13.08 19.57
CA VAL A 175 2.56 14.06 18.82
C VAL A 175 2.65 15.41 19.56
N ARG A 176 1.57 15.86 20.19
CA ARG A 176 1.59 17.11 20.98
C ARG A 176 2.48 16.97 22.21
N GLU A 177 2.47 15.84 22.87
CA GLU A 177 3.19 15.58 24.12
C GLU A 177 4.68 15.31 23.88
N TYR A 178 4.99 14.47 22.89
CA TYR A 178 6.37 13.96 22.65
C TYR A 178 7.04 14.58 21.42
N GLY A 179 6.33 15.42 20.65
CA GLY A 179 6.84 16.00 19.40
C GLY A 179 6.77 15.02 18.23
N LEU A 180 7.48 15.35 17.15
CA LEU A 180 7.61 14.49 15.96
C LEU A 180 8.84 13.58 16.07
N SER A 181 8.69 12.30 15.78
CA SER A 181 9.80 11.38 15.58
C SER A 181 10.37 11.48 14.16
N PRO A 182 11.53 10.85 13.87
CA PRO A 182 12.07 10.76 12.50
C PRO A 182 11.14 10.06 11.49
N TYR A 183 10.20 9.25 11.96
CA TYR A 183 9.23 8.54 11.13
C TYR A 183 7.98 9.37 10.78
N HIS A 184 7.78 10.53 11.41
CA HIS A 184 6.65 11.40 11.07
C HIS A 184 6.87 12.14 9.75
N ARG A 185 5.79 12.34 9.01
CA ARG A 185 5.75 13.14 7.79
C ARG A 185 5.55 14.61 8.17
N LYS A 186 6.62 15.39 8.12
CA LYS A 186 6.65 16.78 8.60
C LYS A 186 5.75 17.72 7.80
N THR A 187 5.50 17.40 6.55
CA THR A 187 4.62 18.18 5.65
C THR A 187 3.12 17.88 5.86
N PHE A 188 2.79 16.85 6.66
CA PHE A 188 1.40 16.50 6.95
C PHE A 188 0.89 17.33 8.13
N ASN A 189 -0.37 17.75 8.04
CA ASN A 189 -0.99 18.49 9.15
C ASN A 189 -1.25 17.58 10.34
N VAL A 190 -0.49 17.76 11.41
CA VAL A 190 -0.61 17.05 12.68
C VAL A 190 -1.41 17.83 13.74
N SER A 191 -1.85 19.06 13.41
CA SER A 191 -2.50 19.98 14.35
C SER A 191 -3.86 19.44 14.81
N PRO A 192 -4.19 19.60 16.11
CA PRO A 192 -5.46 19.12 16.68
C PRO A 192 -6.67 20.03 16.38
N GLU A 193 -6.46 21.20 15.81
CA GLU A 193 -7.53 22.21 15.59
C GLU A 193 -8.62 21.70 14.61
N GLN A 194 -8.32 20.71 13.77
CA GLN A 194 -9.31 20.05 12.92
C GLN A 194 -10.23 19.05 13.65
N LEU A 195 -9.99 18.74 14.92
CA LEU A 195 -10.85 17.83 15.70
C LEU A 195 -12.13 18.50 16.25
N GLN A 196 -12.28 19.82 16.09
CA GLN A 196 -13.47 20.55 16.53
C GLN A 196 -14.58 20.68 15.48
N LEU A 197 -14.39 20.11 14.27
CA LEU A 197 -15.33 20.25 13.15
C LEU A 197 -16.12 18.96 12.80
N PHE A 198 -16.09 17.94 13.66
CA PHE A 198 -16.89 16.73 13.51
C PHE A 198 -17.46 16.27 14.84
#